data_a05721d506380d6727afaa4cfaaea2b0
#
_entry.id   a05721d506380d6727afaa4cfaaea2b0
#
_cell.length_a   1.000
_cell.length_b   1.000
_cell.length_c   1.000
_cell.angle_alpha   90.00
_cell.angle_beta   90.00
_cell.angle_gamma   90.00
#
_symmetry.space_group_name_H-M   'P 1'
#
loop_
_entity.id
_entity.type
_entity.pdbx_description
1 polymer ?
#
loop_
_entity_poly.entity_id
_entity_poly.type
_entity_poly.pdbx_seq_one_letter_code
_entity_poly.pdbx_strand_id
1 'polypeptide(L)'
;AILQGKSDEEIESIARYYDYLEIQPLKNNEYLIRNGDIPDDEYLKDINKYIVKLADKLGKPVVATGDVHFMDPEDEIYRRILEAGQGFKDADNQAPLYLRTTEEMLQEFAYLGHEKAFEVVVENTNKIADMCSQISPISPEKCPPHIDGCEQTIKDIAYGKAHELYGDQLPKIVQERLDKELDSIIKNGFSVMYII
;
A
#
# COMPACT_ATOMS: atom_id res chain seq x y z
N ALA A 1 8.76 17.92 3.30
CA ALA A 1 10.02 18.59 3.71
C ALA A 1 10.29 19.83 2.86
N ILE A 2 10.48 19.70 1.53
CA ILE A 2 10.77 20.85 0.62
C ILE A 2 9.66 21.91 0.72
N LEU A 3 8.41 21.54 0.48
CA LEU A 3 7.24 22.44 0.55
C LEU A 3 6.99 23.03 1.96
N GLN A 4 7.54 22.39 2.98
CA GLN A 4 7.47 22.88 4.37
C GLN A 4 8.57 23.89 4.70
N GLY A 5 9.43 24.23 3.75
CA GLY A 5 10.54 25.18 3.94
C GLY A 5 11.60 24.69 4.93
N LYS A 6 11.81 23.37 5.05
CA LYS A 6 12.90 22.82 5.87
C LYS A 6 14.27 23.22 5.32
N SER A 7 15.25 23.30 6.21
CA SER A 7 16.63 23.61 5.78
C SER A 7 17.23 22.49 4.94
N ASP A 8 18.24 22.80 4.14
CA ASP A 8 18.94 21.82 3.30
C ASP A 8 19.54 20.70 4.15
N GLU A 9 20.04 21.00 5.37
CA GLU A 9 20.58 20.00 6.29
C GLU A 9 19.51 19.03 6.79
N GLU A 10 18.30 19.54 7.10
CA GLU A 10 17.18 18.70 7.51
C GLU A 10 16.69 17.81 6.37
N ILE A 11 16.58 18.37 5.15
CA ILE A 11 16.17 17.62 3.96
C ILE A 11 17.21 16.53 3.63
N GLU A 12 18.48 16.85 3.70
CA GLU A 12 19.57 15.90 3.50
C GLU A 12 19.55 14.79 4.54
N SER A 13 19.32 15.12 5.81
CA SER A 13 19.18 14.13 6.88
C SER A 13 18.03 13.16 6.63
N ILE A 14 16.90 13.66 6.15
CA ILE A 14 15.75 12.82 5.77
C ILE A 14 16.11 11.94 4.58
N ALA A 15 16.72 12.51 3.54
CA ALA A 15 17.08 11.78 2.32
C ALA A 15 18.10 10.65 2.58
N ARG A 16 19.01 10.82 3.57
CA ARG A 16 19.98 9.77 3.95
C ARG A 16 19.35 8.49 4.45
N TYR A 17 18.13 8.55 5.01
CA TYR A 17 17.41 7.39 5.53
C TYR A 17 16.95 6.43 4.42
N TYR A 18 16.63 6.93 3.22
CA TYR A 18 16.10 6.14 2.12
C TYR A 18 17.22 5.59 1.24
N ASP A 19 16.98 4.43 0.61
CA ASP A 19 17.95 3.80 -0.31
C ASP A 19 17.99 4.49 -1.66
N TYR A 20 16.89 5.06 -2.11
CA TYR A 20 16.77 5.85 -3.34
C TYR A 20 15.76 6.99 -3.15
N LEU A 21 15.76 7.94 -4.09
CA LEU A 21 14.78 9.02 -4.14
C LEU A 21 13.91 8.89 -5.40
N GLU A 22 12.73 9.49 -5.36
CA GLU A 22 11.72 9.40 -6.41
C GLU A 22 11.34 10.77 -6.92
N ILE A 23 11.11 10.86 -8.24
CA ILE A 23 10.49 12.00 -8.90
C ILE A 23 9.32 11.51 -9.77
N GLN A 24 8.30 12.35 -9.94
CA GLN A 24 7.10 12.01 -10.71
C GLN A 24 6.88 13.03 -11.83
N PRO A 25 6.09 12.67 -12.88
CA PRO A 25 5.61 13.62 -13.89
C PRO A 25 5.01 14.86 -13.24
N LEU A 26 5.24 16.04 -13.82
CA LEU A 26 4.80 17.31 -13.23
C LEU A 26 3.31 17.32 -12.97
N LYS A 27 2.51 16.79 -13.89
CA LYS A 27 1.04 16.76 -13.81
C LYS A 27 0.49 15.91 -12.68
N ASN A 28 1.26 14.96 -12.16
CA ASN A 28 0.88 14.21 -10.96
C ASN A 28 0.75 15.13 -9.73
N ASN A 29 1.49 16.23 -9.72
CA ASN A 29 1.54 17.21 -8.62
C ASN A 29 0.89 18.56 -8.98
N GLU A 30 0.13 18.66 -10.08
CA GLU A 30 -0.53 19.89 -10.51
C GLU A 30 -1.50 20.45 -9.45
N TYR A 31 -2.03 19.61 -8.59
CA TYR A 31 -2.88 20.02 -7.47
C TYR A 31 -2.21 21.05 -6.54
N LEU A 32 -0.88 21.04 -6.43
CA LEU A 32 -0.14 22.03 -5.64
C LEU A 32 -0.25 23.43 -6.23
N ILE A 33 -0.25 23.53 -7.57
CA ILE A 33 -0.46 24.79 -8.28
C ILE A 33 -1.91 25.25 -8.12
N ARG A 34 -2.85 24.33 -8.31
CA ARG A 34 -4.29 24.60 -8.18
C ARG A 34 -4.68 25.06 -6.77
N ASN A 35 -4.04 24.51 -5.75
CA ASN A 35 -4.26 24.91 -4.36
C ASN A 35 -3.52 26.19 -3.95
N GLY A 36 -2.60 26.69 -4.81
CA GLY A 36 -1.79 27.87 -4.50
C GLY A 36 -0.60 27.59 -3.59
N ASP A 37 -0.22 26.32 -3.40
CA ASP A 37 0.94 25.93 -2.59
C ASP A 37 2.25 26.28 -3.30
N ILE A 38 2.25 26.27 -4.64
CA ILE A 38 3.38 26.65 -5.50
C ILE A 38 2.87 27.45 -6.71
N PRO A 39 3.74 28.27 -7.36
CA PRO A 39 3.29 29.20 -8.38
C PRO A 39 2.99 28.54 -9.75
N ASP A 40 3.80 27.61 -10.21
CA ASP A 40 3.76 27.10 -11.59
C ASP A 40 4.52 25.78 -11.82
N ASP A 41 4.48 25.29 -13.05
CA ASP A 41 5.20 24.07 -13.50
C ASP A 41 6.73 24.23 -13.42
N GLU A 42 7.29 25.43 -13.56
CA GLU A 42 8.74 25.62 -13.43
C GLU A 42 9.19 25.35 -12.00
N TYR A 43 8.41 25.74 -11.02
CA TYR A 43 8.69 25.41 -9.63
C TYR A 43 8.66 23.88 -9.38
N LEU A 44 7.74 23.13 -10.01
CA LEU A 44 7.74 21.66 -9.95
C LEU A 44 8.99 21.06 -10.58
N LYS A 45 9.42 21.60 -11.74
CA LYS A 45 10.70 21.17 -12.35
C LYS A 45 11.89 21.43 -11.44
N ASP A 46 11.90 22.58 -10.78
CA ASP A 46 13.00 22.95 -9.86
C ASP A 46 13.03 22.04 -8.62
N ILE A 47 11.86 21.63 -8.10
CA ILE A 47 11.79 20.60 -7.05
C ILE A 47 12.41 19.29 -7.54
N ASN A 48 12.02 18.80 -8.72
CA ASN A 48 12.56 17.56 -9.27
C ASN A 48 14.08 17.66 -9.53
N LYS A 49 14.54 18.78 -10.08
CA LYS A 49 15.99 19.05 -10.27
C LYS A 49 16.74 19.11 -8.93
N TYR A 50 16.12 19.68 -7.89
CA TYR A 50 16.69 19.72 -6.54
C TYR A 50 16.85 18.31 -5.96
N ILE A 51 15.81 17.45 -6.12
CA ILE A 51 15.86 16.06 -5.66
C ILE A 51 16.97 15.29 -6.38
N VAL A 52 17.12 15.45 -7.70
CA VAL A 52 18.21 14.85 -8.49
C VAL A 52 19.57 15.29 -7.96
N LYS A 53 19.79 16.59 -7.79
CA LYS A 53 21.06 17.13 -7.26
C LYS A 53 21.36 16.63 -5.85
N LEU A 54 20.36 16.55 -5.01
CA LEU A 54 20.50 16.02 -3.64
C LEU A 54 20.92 14.54 -3.67
N ALA A 55 20.30 13.73 -4.51
CA ALA A 55 20.62 12.33 -4.65
C ALA A 55 22.05 12.12 -5.21
N ASP A 56 22.45 12.88 -6.24
CA ASP A 56 23.82 12.88 -6.76
C ASP A 56 24.82 13.22 -5.64
N LYS A 57 24.55 14.23 -4.82
CA LYS A 57 25.38 14.60 -3.64
C LYS A 57 25.50 13.45 -2.64
N LEU A 58 24.43 12.67 -2.45
CA LEU A 58 24.35 11.58 -1.48
C LEU A 58 24.81 10.23 -2.05
N GLY A 59 25.10 10.14 -3.35
CA GLY A 59 25.44 8.91 -4.05
C GLY A 59 24.28 7.92 -4.11
N LYS A 60 23.03 8.43 -4.18
CA LYS A 60 21.82 7.62 -4.22
C LYS A 60 21.17 7.66 -5.61
N PRO A 61 20.56 6.57 -6.08
CA PRO A 61 19.80 6.60 -7.31
C PRO A 61 18.52 7.43 -7.16
N VAL A 62 18.12 8.07 -8.28
CA VAL A 62 16.78 8.66 -8.42
C VAL A 62 16.02 7.85 -9.44
N VAL A 63 14.76 7.54 -9.17
CA VAL A 63 13.85 6.88 -10.09
C VAL A 63 12.70 7.79 -10.48
N ALA A 64 12.31 7.74 -11.75
CA ALA A 64 11.11 8.39 -12.25
C ALA A 64 9.96 7.36 -12.27
N THR A 65 8.89 7.60 -11.51
CA THR A 65 7.73 6.72 -11.44
C THR A 65 6.47 7.43 -11.89
N GLY A 66 5.53 6.68 -12.49
CA GLY A 66 4.28 7.24 -13.01
C GLY A 66 3.17 7.38 -11.99
N ASP A 67 3.30 6.73 -10.81
CA ASP A 67 2.22 6.61 -9.82
C ASP A 67 0.91 6.08 -10.46
N VAL A 68 1.02 4.97 -11.17
CA VAL A 68 -0.05 4.43 -12.03
C VAL A 68 -1.23 3.93 -11.20
N HIS A 69 -2.43 4.42 -11.53
CA HIS A 69 -3.69 4.02 -10.92
C HIS A 69 -4.69 3.43 -11.92
N PHE A 70 -4.47 3.64 -13.22
CA PHE A 70 -5.31 3.09 -14.30
C PHE A 70 -4.49 2.88 -15.58
N MET A 71 -5.03 2.08 -16.52
CA MET A 71 -4.29 1.66 -17.71
C MET A 71 -4.24 2.74 -18.78
N ASP A 72 -5.39 3.12 -19.27
CA ASP A 72 -5.53 4.06 -20.38
C ASP A 72 -6.02 5.43 -19.87
N PRO A 73 -5.69 6.56 -20.55
CA PRO A 73 -6.11 7.89 -20.12
C PRO A 73 -7.63 8.01 -19.90
N GLU A 74 -8.44 7.29 -20.66
CA GLU A 74 -9.90 7.30 -20.59
C GLU A 74 -10.44 6.61 -19.31
N ASP A 75 -9.65 5.76 -18.68
CA ASP A 75 -10.02 5.04 -17.44
C ASP A 75 -10.05 5.94 -16.21
N GLU A 76 -9.57 7.18 -16.31
CA GLU A 76 -9.73 8.23 -15.30
C GLU A 76 -11.15 8.27 -14.72
N ILE A 77 -12.17 8.08 -15.57
CA ILE A 77 -13.57 8.13 -15.16
C ILE A 77 -13.91 7.12 -14.06
N TYR A 78 -13.31 5.94 -14.06
CA TYR A 78 -13.57 4.92 -13.06
C TYR A 78 -12.99 5.32 -11.70
N ARG A 79 -11.78 5.85 -11.69
CA ARG A 79 -11.14 6.37 -10.47
C ARG A 79 -11.96 7.53 -9.87
N ARG A 80 -12.38 8.45 -10.73
CA ARG A 80 -13.24 9.59 -10.38
C ARG A 80 -14.54 9.15 -9.72
N ILE A 81 -15.22 8.13 -10.26
CA ILE A 81 -16.45 7.58 -9.68
C ILE A 81 -16.19 6.98 -8.29
N LEU A 82 -15.10 6.20 -8.14
CA LEU A 82 -14.74 5.59 -6.88
C LEU A 82 -14.40 6.63 -5.80
N GLU A 83 -13.62 7.64 -6.14
CA GLU A 83 -13.26 8.72 -5.21
C GLU A 83 -14.46 9.57 -4.82
N ALA A 84 -15.33 9.91 -5.78
CA ALA A 84 -16.57 10.61 -5.50
C ALA A 84 -17.48 9.80 -4.57
N GLY A 85 -17.57 8.47 -4.76
CA GLY A 85 -18.30 7.56 -3.89
C GLY A 85 -17.73 7.47 -2.46
N GLN A 86 -16.43 7.71 -2.30
CA GLN A 86 -15.76 7.79 -1.00
C GLN A 86 -15.81 9.19 -0.36
N GLY A 87 -16.38 10.17 -1.05
CA GLY A 87 -16.55 11.53 -0.53
C GLY A 87 -15.35 12.46 -0.72
N PHE A 88 -14.39 12.13 -1.60
CA PHE A 88 -13.29 13.04 -1.95
C PHE A 88 -13.84 14.28 -2.68
N LYS A 89 -13.49 15.45 -2.19
CA LYS A 89 -14.01 16.72 -2.70
C LYS A 89 -13.42 17.13 -4.05
N ASP A 90 -12.24 16.63 -4.36
CA ASP A 90 -11.45 16.91 -5.56
C ASP A 90 -11.49 15.78 -6.60
N ALA A 91 -12.41 14.83 -6.44
CA ALA A 91 -12.57 13.70 -7.35
C ALA A 91 -12.70 14.10 -8.83
N ASP A 92 -13.28 15.29 -9.11
CA ASP A 92 -13.42 15.84 -10.45
C ASP A 92 -12.11 16.38 -11.06
N ASN A 93 -11.03 16.48 -10.28
CA ASN A 93 -9.73 17.03 -10.69
C ASN A 93 -8.65 15.95 -10.68
N GLN A 94 -8.81 14.95 -11.52
CA GLN A 94 -7.89 13.82 -11.58
C GLN A 94 -6.52 14.22 -12.13
N ALA A 95 -5.46 13.65 -11.50
CA ALA A 95 -4.13 13.64 -12.09
C ALA A 95 -4.05 12.56 -13.19
N PRO A 96 -3.21 12.73 -14.23
CA PRO A 96 -3.10 11.78 -15.34
C PRO A 96 -2.25 10.56 -14.92
N LEU A 97 -2.79 9.72 -14.04
CA LEU A 97 -2.10 8.58 -13.43
C LEU A 97 -2.26 7.29 -14.25
N TYR A 98 -2.26 7.41 -15.57
CA TYR A 98 -2.31 6.26 -16.49
C TYR A 98 -0.93 5.62 -16.69
N LEU A 99 -0.93 4.38 -17.16
CA LEU A 99 0.31 3.65 -17.47
C LEU A 99 0.98 4.26 -18.71
N ARG A 100 2.07 4.99 -18.49
CA ARG A 100 2.88 5.57 -19.57
C ARG A 100 3.88 4.57 -20.12
N THR A 101 4.10 4.60 -21.43
CA THR A 101 5.22 3.91 -22.06
C THR A 101 6.57 4.53 -21.66
N THR A 102 7.66 3.83 -21.95
CA THR A 102 9.02 4.38 -21.72
C THR A 102 9.24 5.68 -22.47
N GLU A 103 8.76 5.78 -23.72
CA GLU A 103 8.86 6.98 -24.55
C GLU A 103 8.12 8.16 -23.95
N GLU A 104 6.91 7.94 -23.46
CA GLU A 104 6.11 8.96 -22.77
C GLU A 104 6.81 9.41 -21.49
N MET A 105 7.31 8.48 -20.69
CA MET A 105 8.08 8.82 -19.48
C MET A 105 9.33 9.63 -19.81
N LEU A 106 10.09 9.28 -20.84
CA LEU A 106 11.24 10.06 -21.27
C LEU A 106 10.88 11.48 -21.71
N GLN A 107 9.71 11.65 -22.33
CA GLN A 107 9.18 12.98 -22.68
C GLN A 107 8.83 13.81 -21.45
N GLU A 108 8.19 13.21 -20.45
CA GLU A 108 7.82 13.88 -19.17
C GLU A 108 9.06 14.46 -18.48
N PHE A 109 10.22 13.78 -18.57
CA PHE A 109 11.47 14.20 -17.92
C PHE A 109 12.50 14.82 -18.84
N ALA A 110 12.14 15.16 -20.09
CA ALA A 110 13.04 15.75 -21.07
C ALA A 110 13.73 17.05 -20.59
N TYR A 111 13.12 17.77 -19.66
CA TYR A 111 13.68 18.99 -19.05
C TYR A 111 14.93 18.72 -18.18
N LEU A 112 15.24 17.48 -17.84
CA LEU A 112 16.48 17.07 -17.16
C LEU A 112 17.67 16.90 -18.13
N GLY A 113 17.38 16.93 -19.45
CA GLY A 113 18.34 16.55 -20.49
C GLY A 113 18.32 15.05 -20.77
N HIS A 114 18.72 14.65 -21.98
CA HIS A 114 18.56 13.29 -22.50
C HIS A 114 19.21 12.23 -21.60
N GLU A 115 20.46 12.44 -21.20
CA GLU A 115 21.22 11.46 -20.40
C GLU A 115 20.60 11.26 -19.02
N LYS A 116 20.27 12.36 -18.32
CA LYS A 116 19.67 12.26 -16.98
C LYS A 116 18.24 11.72 -17.03
N ALA A 117 17.45 12.09 -18.04
CA ALA A 117 16.11 11.52 -18.24
C ALA A 117 16.19 9.99 -18.45
N PHE A 118 17.12 9.51 -19.29
CA PHE A 118 17.34 8.09 -19.52
C PHE A 118 17.80 7.36 -18.24
N GLU A 119 18.73 7.95 -17.50
CA GLU A 119 19.20 7.42 -16.21
C GLU A 119 18.04 7.20 -15.23
N VAL A 120 17.20 8.22 -15.00
CA VAL A 120 16.14 8.14 -13.97
C VAL A 120 14.93 7.31 -14.40
N VAL A 121 14.61 7.28 -15.71
CA VAL A 121 13.46 6.57 -16.26
C VAL A 121 13.78 5.10 -16.52
N VAL A 122 14.99 4.79 -17.05
CA VAL A 122 15.33 3.45 -17.54
C VAL A 122 16.36 2.76 -16.67
N GLU A 123 17.53 3.37 -16.50
CA GLU A 123 18.65 2.67 -15.84
C GLU A 123 18.38 2.46 -14.35
N ASN A 124 18.01 3.51 -13.64
CA ASN A 124 17.81 3.44 -12.20
C ASN A 124 16.55 2.64 -11.81
N THR A 125 15.48 2.67 -12.61
CA THR A 125 14.30 1.84 -12.37
C THR A 125 14.63 0.35 -12.47
N ASN A 126 15.39 -0.07 -13.49
CA ASN A 126 15.89 -1.44 -13.60
C ASN A 126 16.84 -1.79 -12.46
N LYS A 127 17.75 -0.89 -12.11
CA LYS A 127 18.68 -1.09 -10.98
C LYS A 127 17.95 -1.33 -9.66
N ILE A 128 16.89 -0.58 -9.36
CA ILE A 128 16.10 -0.82 -8.16
C ILE A 128 15.36 -2.17 -8.24
N ALA A 129 14.82 -2.55 -9.39
CA ALA A 129 14.21 -3.87 -9.58
C ALA A 129 15.20 -5.00 -9.32
N ASP A 130 16.43 -4.88 -9.80
CA ASP A 130 17.51 -5.86 -9.58
C ASP A 130 17.97 -5.94 -8.11
N MET A 131 17.81 -4.87 -7.34
CA MET A 131 18.10 -4.86 -5.90
C MET A 131 17.06 -5.62 -5.08
N CYS A 132 15.86 -5.86 -5.62
CA CYS A 132 14.79 -6.58 -4.93
C CYS A 132 15.04 -8.09 -4.94
N SER A 133 15.02 -8.72 -3.77
CA SER A 133 15.06 -10.17 -3.64
C SER A 133 13.66 -10.75 -3.46
N GLN A 134 13.49 -12.01 -3.82
CA GLN A 134 12.23 -12.71 -3.57
C GLN A 134 12.07 -12.92 -2.06
N ILE A 135 11.00 -12.40 -1.52
CA ILE A 135 10.63 -12.58 -0.11
C ILE A 135 9.20 -13.12 -0.01
N SER A 136 8.92 -13.81 1.10
CA SER A 136 7.56 -14.15 1.49
C SER A 136 7.17 -13.28 2.70
N PRO A 137 6.35 -12.23 2.52
CA PRO A 137 5.97 -11.34 3.61
C PRO A 137 5.07 -12.02 4.65
N ILE A 138 4.42 -13.11 4.26
CA ILE A 138 3.58 -13.93 5.14
C ILE A 138 4.24 -15.30 5.28
N SER A 139 4.48 -15.73 6.53
CA SER A 139 4.96 -17.08 6.78
C SER A 139 3.98 -18.11 6.19
N PRO A 140 4.47 -19.16 5.50
CA PRO A 140 3.61 -20.27 5.08
C PRO A 140 3.06 -21.04 6.27
N GLU A 141 3.71 -20.97 7.43
CA GLU A 141 3.25 -21.58 8.66
C GLU A 141 2.19 -20.72 9.34
N LYS A 142 1.04 -21.35 9.59
CA LYS A 142 -0.01 -20.72 10.39
C LYS A 142 0.38 -20.78 11.86
N CYS A 143 0.31 -19.65 12.55
CA CYS A 143 0.61 -19.55 13.98
C CYS A 143 -0.70 -19.19 14.74
N PRO A 144 -1.62 -20.14 14.90
CA PRO A 144 -2.81 -19.90 15.70
C PRO A 144 -2.39 -19.65 17.16
N PRO A 145 -3.11 -18.82 17.91
CA PRO A 145 -2.86 -18.66 19.34
C PRO A 145 -3.03 -20.01 20.04
N HIS A 146 -2.26 -20.24 21.10
CA HIS A 146 -2.39 -21.42 21.95
C HIS A 146 -3.05 -21.03 23.27
N ILE A 147 -4.10 -21.77 23.65
CA ILE A 147 -4.80 -21.61 24.93
C ILE A 147 -4.95 -23.00 25.51
N ASP A 148 -4.32 -23.20 26.65
CA ASP A 148 -4.39 -24.50 27.37
C ASP A 148 -5.84 -24.82 27.75
N GLY A 149 -6.25 -26.05 27.49
CA GLY A 149 -7.59 -26.52 27.83
C GLY A 149 -8.70 -25.99 26.93
N CYS A 150 -8.40 -25.36 25.81
CA CYS A 150 -9.39 -24.78 24.90
C CYS A 150 -10.45 -25.79 24.42
N GLU A 151 -10.07 -27.05 24.24
CA GLU A 151 -10.98 -28.13 23.82
C GLU A 151 -12.04 -28.43 24.90
N GLN A 152 -11.65 -28.42 26.17
CA GLN A 152 -12.59 -28.61 27.25
C GLN A 152 -13.43 -27.37 27.46
N THR A 153 -12.82 -26.19 27.39
CA THR A 153 -13.53 -24.90 27.54
C THR A 153 -14.64 -24.75 26.51
N ILE A 154 -14.41 -25.07 25.25
CA ILE A 154 -15.47 -24.97 24.21
C ILE A 154 -16.61 -25.96 24.49
N LYS A 155 -16.30 -27.19 24.97
CA LYS A 155 -17.31 -28.16 25.37
C LYS A 155 -18.16 -27.62 26.52
N ASP A 156 -17.52 -27.13 27.57
CA ASP A 156 -18.21 -26.62 28.76
C ASP A 156 -19.14 -25.45 28.42
N ILE A 157 -18.69 -24.52 27.60
CA ILE A 157 -19.49 -23.39 27.12
C ILE A 157 -20.68 -23.88 26.29
N ALA A 158 -20.45 -24.77 25.34
CA ALA A 158 -21.48 -25.22 24.41
C ALA A 158 -22.54 -26.07 25.11
N TYR A 159 -22.10 -27.03 25.94
CA TYR A 159 -23.04 -27.85 26.73
C TYR A 159 -23.75 -27.05 27.81
N GLY A 160 -23.04 -26.14 28.50
CA GLY A 160 -23.66 -25.25 29.48
C GLY A 160 -24.79 -24.43 28.86
N LYS A 161 -24.56 -23.88 27.66
CA LYS A 161 -25.60 -23.12 26.94
C LYS A 161 -26.73 -24.02 26.43
N ALA A 162 -26.43 -25.25 26.02
CA ALA A 162 -27.46 -26.20 25.61
C ALA A 162 -28.37 -26.58 26.79
N HIS A 163 -27.81 -26.86 27.97
CA HIS A 163 -28.62 -27.15 29.17
C HIS A 163 -29.42 -25.95 29.64
N GLU A 164 -28.92 -24.74 29.55
CA GLU A 164 -29.67 -23.52 29.84
C GLU A 164 -30.92 -23.40 28.97
N LEU A 165 -30.79 -23.74 27.67
CA LEU A 165 -31.86 -23.57 26.68
C LEU A 165 -32.87 -24.75 26.66
N TYR A 166 -32.39 -25.97 26.88
CA TYR A 166 -33.19 -27.19 26.69
C TYR A 166 -33.41 -28.01 27.97
N GLY A 167 -32.83 -27.57 29.13
CA GLY A 167 -32.93 -28.27 30.39
C GLY A 167 -31.90 -29.38 30.58
N ASP A 168 -32.00 -30.08 31.72
CA ASP A 168 -31.01 -31.10 32.12
C ASP A 168 -30.93 -32.30 31.19
N GLN A 169 -32.04 -32.65 30.52
CA GLN A 169 -32.09 -33.71 29.53
C GLN A 169 -32.18 -33.10 28.11
N LEU A 170 -31.05 -33.12 27.40
CA LEU A 170 -31.04 -32.57 26.04
C LEU A 170 -31.88 -33.47 25.10
N PRO A 171 -32.69 -32.88 24.20
CA PRO A 171 -33.32 -33.61 23.12
C PRO A 171 -32.25 -34.33 22.26
N LYS A 172 -32.53 -35.55 21.85
CA LYS A 172 -31.58 -36.39 21.10
C LYS A 172 -31.00 -35.67 19.87
N ILE A 173 -31.81 -34.94 19.13
CA ILE A 173 -31.40 -34.19 17.95
C ILE A 173 -30.38 -33.08 18.30
N VAL A 174 -30.55 -32.41 19.45
CA VAL A 174 -29.65 -31.37 19.95
C VAL A 174 -28.32 -31.99 20.37
N GLN A 175 -28.38 -33.09 21.14
CA GLN A 175 -27.19 -33.82 21.57
C GLN A 175 -26.34 -34.30 20.38
N GLU A 176 -26.97 -35.01 19.45
CA GLU A 176 -26.26 -35.54 18.27
C GLU A 176 -25.64 -34.44 17.42
N ARG A 177 -26.33 -33.30 17.27
CA ARG A 177 -25.80 -32.17 16.50
C ARG A 177 -24.64 -31.50 17.22
N LEU A 178 -24.76 -31.26 18.53
CA LEU A 178 -23.73 -30.66 19.34
C LEU A 178 -22.45 -31.50 19.34
N ASP A 179 -22.58 -32.81 19.56
CA ASP A 179 -21.44 -33.75 19.49
C ASP A 179 -20.72 -33.70 18.14
N LYS A 180 -21.49 -33.74 17.04
CA LYS A 180 -20.93 -33.68 15.69
C LYS A 180 -20.17 -32.39 15.41
N GLU A 181 -20.72 -31.25 15.81
CA GLU A 181 -20.07 -29.94 15.58
C GLU A 181 -18.80 -29.80 16.43
N LEU A 182 -18.88 -30.11 17.73
CA LEU A 182 -17.71 -30.05 18.62
C LEU A 182 -16.60 -30.99 18.19
N ASP A 183 -16.93 -32.22 17.79
CA ASP A 183 -15.98 -33.17 17.25
C ASP A 183 -15.26 -32.61 16.01
N SER A 184 -15.98 -31.99 15.10
CA SER A 184 -15.40 -31.39 13.91
C SER A 184 -14.45 -30.24 14.26
N ILE A 185 -14.87 -29.31 15.13
CA ILE A 185 -14.08 -28.16 15.56
C ILE A 185 -12.78 -28.62 16.24
N ILE A 186 -12.90 -29.59 17.18
CA ILE A 186 -11.75 -30.08 17.96
C ILE A 186 -10.77 -30.87 17.08
N LYS A 187 -11.25 -31.82 16.27
CA LYS A 187 -10.41 -32.62 15.37
C LYS A 187 -9.63 -31.79 14.36
N ASN A 188 -10.18 -30.65 13.93
CA ASN A 188 -9.51 -29.74 13.00
C ASN A 188 -8.62 -28.69 13.71
N GLY A 189 -8.52 -28.71 15.05
CA GLY A 189 -7.69 -27.79 15.82
C GLY A 189 -8.21 -26.34 15.89
N PHE A 190 -9.52 -26.15 15.71
CA PHE A 190 -10.12 -24.81 15.69
C PHE A 190 -10.70 -24.36 17.03
N SER A 191 -10.56 -25.18 18.09
CA SER A 191 -11.15 -24.89 19.41
C SER A 191 -10.81 -23.49 19.93
N VAL A 192 -9.54 -23.09 19.80
CA VAL A 192 -9.08 -21.78 20.26
C VAL A 192 -9.74 -20.62 19.48
N MET A 193 -10.01 -20.81 18.19
CA MET A 193 -10.65 -19.80 17.35
C MET A 193 -12.12 -19.55 17.69
N TYR A 194 -12.75 -20.54 18.30
CA TYR A 194 -14.17 -20.46 18.71
C TYR A 194 -14.36 -19.91 20.12
N ILE A 195 -13.31 -19.91 20.97
CA ILE A 195 -13.40 -19.39 22.34
C ILE A 195 -12.85 -17.97 22.49
N ILE A 196 -12.11 -17.45 21.48
CA ILE A 196 -11.67 -16.07 21.41
C ILE A 196 -12.85 -15.18 20.97
#